data_17a8066ca068c0bbed2d879f523b4c85
#
_entry.id   17a8066ca068c0bbed2d879f523b4c85
#
_cell.length_a   1.000
_cell.length_b   1.000
_cell.length_c   1.000
_cell.angle_alpha   90.00
_cell.angle_beta   90.00
_cell.angle_gamma   90.00
#
_symmetry.space_group_name_H-M   'P 1'
#
loop_
_entity.id
_entity.type
_entity.pdbx_description
1 polymer ?
#
loop_
_entity_poly.entity_id
_entity_poly.type
_entity_poly.pdbx_seq_one_letter_code
_entity_poly.pdbx_strand_id
1 'polypeptide(L)'
;MTTNTQFRGDALKKVWLNRYPADVPAEINPDRYQSLVELFEHSVRRYADQPAFVNMGEVMTFRKLEERSRAFAAYLQEGLGLQKGDRVALMMPNLLQ
;
A
#
# COMPACT_ATOMS: atom_id res chain seq x y z
N MET A 1 -5.97 -52.51 4.48
CA MET A 1 -4.94 -51.81 5.31
C MET A 1 -4.82 -50.38 4.81
N THR A 2 -5.55 -49.49 5.42
CA THR A 2 -5.51 -48.06 5.11
C THR A 2 -4.41 -47.42 5.94
N THR A 3 -3.28 -47.15 5.33
CA THR A 3 -2.22 -46.36 5.93
C THR A 3 -2.67 -44.91 5.99
N ASN A 4 -3.17 -44.52 7.13
CA ASN A 4 -3.52 -43.14 7.43
C ASN A 4 -2.21 -42.38 7.65
N THR A 5 -1.64 -41.83 6.58
CA THR A 5 -0.53 -40.91 6.68
C THR A 5 -1.09 -39.58 7.18
N GLN A 6 -1.22 -39.49 8.51
CA GLN A 6 -1.37 -38.19 9.14
C GLN A 6 -0.11 -37.37 8.78
N PHE A 7 -0.24 -36.48 7.82
CA PHE A 7 0.65 -35.33 7.74
C PHE A 7 0.42 -34.54 9.04
N ARG A 8 1.17 -34.89 10.08
CA ARG A 8 1.47 -33.95 11.15
C ARG A 8 2.24 -32.83 10.47
N GLY A 9 1.54 -31.74 10.22
CA GLY A 9 2.19 -30.49 9.89
C GLY A 9 3.05 -30.07 11.09
N ASP A 10 4.26 -30.60 11.16
CA ASP A 10 5.30 -29.94 11.93
C ASP A 10 5.33 -28.51 11.43
N ALA A 11 4.93 -27.58 12.28
CA ALA A 11 4.98 -26.16 11.96
C ALA A 11 6.35 -25.88 11.39
N LEU A 12 6.42 -25.60 10.09
CA LEU A 12 7.67 -25.33 9.40
C LEU A 12 8.41 -24.27 10.20
N LYS A 13 9.56 -24.64 10.75
CA LYS A 13 10.37 -23.67 11.48
C LYS A 13 10.60 -22.49 10.59
N LYS A 14 10.19 -21.30 11.02
CA LYS A 14 10.29 -20.05 10.26
C LYS A 14 11.77 -19.63 10.12
N VAL A 15 12.57 -20.46 9.41
CA VAL A 15 14.02 -20.29 9.29
C VAL A 15 14.43 -18.97 8.63
N TRP A 16 13.55 -18.38 7.87
CA TRP A 16 13.75 -17.07 7.22
C TRP A 16 13.87 -15.93 8.23
N LEU A 17 13.30 -16.06 9.43
CA LEU A 17 13.38 -15.02 10.46
C LEU A 17 14.81 -14.72 10.89
N ASN A 18 15.72 -15.68 10.75
CA ASN A 18 17.15 -15.48 11.02
C ASN A 18 17.83 -14.51 10.04
N ARG A 19 17.17 -14.22 8.92
CA ARG A 19 17.64 -13.28 7.88
C ARG A 19 16.97 -11.93 7.93
N TYR A 20 15.99 -11.74 8.82
CA TYR A 20 15.33 -10.45 8.97
C TYR A 20 16.28 -9.45 9.65
N PRO A 21 16.36 -8.22 9.15
CA PRO A 21 16.98 -7.11 9.88
C PRO A 21 16.31 -6.90 11.23
N ALA A 22 17.05 -6.35 12.19
CA ALA A 22 16.56 -6.19 13.56
C ALA A 22 15.34 -5.25 13.67
N ASP A 23 15.17 -4.35 12.72
CA ASP A 23 14.07 -3.38 12.63
C ASP A 23 12.83 -3.92 11.88
N VAL A 24 12.92 -5.12 11.32
CA VAL A 24 11.80 -5.76 10.62
C VAL A 24 11.11 -6.75 11.55
N PRO A 25 9.83 -6.53 11.91
CA PRO A 25 9.10 -7.44 12.78
C PRO A 25 8.84 -8.78 12.08
N ALA A 26 8.78 -9.85 12.88
CA ALA A 26 8.51 -11.21 12.39
C ALA A 26 7.10 -11.36 11.80
N GLU A 27 6.15 -10.56 12.26
CA GLU A 27 4.76 -10.58 11.85
C GLU A 27 4.24 -9.16 11.65
N ILE A 28 3.33 -9.00 10.71
CA ILE A 28 2.62 -7.74 10.50
C ILE A 28 1.42 -7.65 11.46
N ASN A 29 1.07 -6.42 11.84
CA ASN A 29 -0.20 -6.16 12.47
C ASN A 29 -1.21 -5.68 11.40
N PRO A 30 -2.16 -6.54 10.98
CA PRO A 30 -3.12 -6.18 9.94
C PRO A 30 -4.08 -5.08 10.37
N ASP A 31 -4.27 -4.88 11.68
CA ASP A 31 -5.20 -3.90 12.23
C ASP A 31 -4.53 -2.55 12.53
N ARG A 32 -3.28 -2.36 12.12
CA ARG A 32 -2.53 -1.11 12.36
C ARG A 32 -3.18 0.10 11.69
N TYR A 33 -3.81 -0.10 10.53
CA TYR A 33 -4.54 0.90 9.78
C TYR A 33 -5.92 0.37 9.41
N GLN A 34 -6.95 1.18 9.57
CA GLN A 34 -8.33 0.80 9.26
C GLN A 34 -8.64 0.83 7.76
N SER A 35 -7.82 1.56 6.97
CA SER A 35 -8.01 1.69 5.54
C SER A 35 -6.71 2.08 4.83
N LEU A 36 -6.66 1.92 3.50
CA LEU A 36 -5.58 2.44 2.67
C LEU A 36 -5.51 3.96 2.69
N VAL A 37 -6.64 4.63 2.84
CA VAL A 37 -6.68 6.10 2.97
C VAL A 37 -5.96 6.53 4.24
N GLU A 38 -6.25 5.90 5.37
CA GLU A 38 -5.56 6.20 6.64
C GLU A 38 -4.05 5.95 6.55
N LEU A 39 -3.64 4.84 5.96
CA LEU A 39 -2.22 4.56 5.72
C LEU A 39 -1.56 5.65 4.87
N PHE A 40 -2.21 6.07 3.79
CA PHE A 40 -1.72 7.13 2.92
C PHE A 40 -1.60 8.46 3.66
N GLU A 41 -2.63 8.90 4.35
CA GLU A 41 -2.63 10.14 5.12
C GLU A 41 -1.57 10.16 6.22
N HIS A 42 -1.38 9.04 6.91
CA HIS A 42 -0.32 8.89 7.90
C HIS A 42 1.07 9.04 7.27
N SER A 43 1.28 8.41 6.11
CA SER A 43 2.55 8.47 5.39
C SER A 43 2.85 9.88 4.88
N VAL A 44 1.86 10.57 4.33
CA VAL A 44 1.99 11.95 3.87
C VAL A 44 2.37 12.90 5.01
N ARG A 45 1.71 12.79 6.15
CA ARG A 45 2.04 13.61 7.32
C ARG A 45 3.46 13.37 7.81
N ARG A 46 3.90 12.12 7.79
CA ARG A 46 5.23 11.74 8.31
C ARG A 46 6.37 12.10 7.35
N TYR A 47 6.15 11.95 6.06
CA TYR A 47 7.18 12.04 5.03
C TYR A 47 6.95 13.16 4.00
N ALA A 48 6.18 14.19 4.35
CA ALA A 48 5.66 15.22 3.45
C ALA A 48 6.67 15.72 2.42
N ASP A 49 7.88 16.05 2.84
CA ASP A 49 8.91 16.67 2.00
C ASP A 49 9.89 15.66 1.38
N GLN A 50 9.68 14.37 1.63
CA GLN A 50 10.50 13.32 1.03
C GLN A 50 9.97 12.93 -0.35
N PRO A 51 10.86 12.43 -1.23
CA PRO A 51 10.45 11.88 -2.51
C PRO A 51 9.51 10.68 -2.33
N ALA A 52 8.35 10.71 -2.97
CA ALA A 52 7.45 9.58 -3.08
C ALA A 52 7.71 8.80 -4.38
N PHE A 53 7.90 9.51 -5.48
CA PHE A 53 8.19 8.94 -6.78
C PHE A 53 9.23 9.75 -7.54
N VAL A 54 10.03 9.05 -8.35
CA VAL A 54 10.98 9.64 -9.29
C VAL A 54 10.77 9.02 -10.66
N ASN A 55 10.63 9.85 -11.69
CA ASN A 55 10.49 9.39 -13.07
C ASN A 55 11.15 10.40 -14.02
N MET A 56 12.01 9.92 -14.90
CA MET A 56 12.70 10.75 -15.92
C MET A 56 13.39 12.01 -15.36
N GLY A 57 13.96 11.91 -14.16
CA GLY A 57 14.62 13.02 -13.49
C GLY A 57 13.69 13.96 -12.70
N GLU A 58 12.38 13.82 -12.85
CA GLU A 58 11.39 14.57 -12.07
C GLU A 58 11.08 13.86 -10.75
N VAL A 59 10.94 14.64 -9.69
CA VAL A 59 10.65 14.14 -8.35
C VAL A 59 9.28 14.63 -7.91
N MET A 60 8.45 13.69 -7.44
CA MET A 60 7.18 14.00 -6.77
C MET A 60 7.32 13.70 -5.28
N THR A 61 7.19 14.71 -4.44
CA THR A 61 7.18 14.53 -2.98
C THR A 61 5.84 13.97 -2.50
N PHE A 62 5.81 13.41 -1.27
CA PHE A 62 4.56 12.98 -0.65
C PHE A 62 3.53 14.11 -0.52
N ARG A 63 3.98 15.33 -0.20
CA ARG A 63 3.11 16.52 -0.18
C ARG A 63 2.46 16.79 -1.53
N LYS A 64 3.25 16.74 -2.61
CA LYS A 64 2.73 16.96 -3.96
C LYS A 64 1.79 15.85 -4.41
N LEU A 65 2.09 14.62 -4.05
CA LEU A 65 1.23 13.47 -4.30
C LEU A 65 -0.13 13.66 -3.60
N GLU A 66 -0.13 14.10 -2.34
CA GLU A 66 -1.35 14.35 -1.58
C GLU A 66 -2.20 15.46 -2.21
N GLU A 67 -1.60 16.59 -2.57
CA GLU A 67 -2.29 17.69 -3.24
C GLU A 67 -2.98 17.24 -4.52
N ARG A 68 -2.26 16.50 -5.38
CA ARG A 68 -2.80 16.01 -6.65
C ARG A 68 -3.88 14.95 -6.45
N SER A 69 -3.69 14.03 -5.49
CA SER A 69 -4.67 13.01 -5.16
C SER A 69 -5.98 13.62 -4.64
N ARG A 70 -5.87 14.65 -3.79
CA ARG A 70 -7.03 15.38 -3.27
C ARG A 70 -7.78 16.11 -4.38
N ALA A 71 -7.05 16.80 -5.26
CA ALA A 71 -7.65 17.49 -6.41
C ALA A 71 -8.36 16.51 -7.36
N PHE A 72 -7.75 15.36 -7.62
CA PHE A 72 -8.34 14.32 -8.47
C PHE A 72 -9.57 13.67 -7.82
N ALA A 73 -9.51 13.40 -6.52
CA ALA A 73 -10.67 12.89 -5.77
C ALA A 73 -11.84 13.87 -5.81
N ALA A 74 -11.61 15.16 -5.63
CA ALA A 74 -12.63 16.19 -5.76
C ALA A 74 -13.25 16.21 -7.18
N TYR A 75 -12.44 16.10 -8.21
CA TYR A 75 -12.93 16.00 -9.59
C TYR A 75 -13.82 14.76 -9.80
N LEU A 76 -13.41 13.60 -9.30
CA LEU A 76 -14.20 12.37 -9.39
C LEU A 76 -15.55 12.50 -8.67
N GLN A 77 -15.55 13.07 -7.48
CA GLN A 77 -16.73 13.17 -6.62
C GLN A 77 -17.67 14.30 -7.05
N GLU A 78 -17.14 15.49 -7.27
CA GLU A 78 -17.92 16.69 -7.55
C GLU A 78 -18.11 16.92 -9.06
N GLY A 79 -17.07 16.71 -9.88
CA GLY A 79 -17.12 16.90 -11.30
C GLY A 79 -17.85 15.80 -12.06
N LEU A 80 -17.58 14.54 -11.72
CA LEU A 80 -18.16 13.37 -12.37
C LEU A 80 -19.30 12.73 -11.55
N GLY A 81 -19.51 13.14 -10.31
CA GLY A 81 -20.57 12.60 -9.46
C GLY A 81 -20.42 11.15 -9.08
N LEU A 82 -19.18 10.63 -9.02
CA LEU A 82 -18.92 9.23 -8.67
C LEU A 82 -19.40 8.91 -7.26
N GLN A 83 -20.04 7.77 -7.12
CA GLN A 83 -20.57 7.27 -5.86
C GLN A 83 -19.79 6.04 -5.39
N LYS A 84 -19.94 5.70 -4.11
CA LYS A 84 -19.36 4.47 -3.57
C LYS A 84 -19.87 3.25 -4.35
N GLY A 85 -18.93 2.43 -4.82
CA GLY A 85 -19.23 1.25 -5.62
C GLY A 85 -19.11 1.45 -7.14
N ASP A 86 -19.00 2.69 -7.61
CA ASP A 86 -18.71 2.98 -9.01
C ASP A 86 -17.32 2.49 -9.40
N ARG A 87 -17.14 2.21 -10.67
CA ARG A 87 -15.89 1.66 -11.21
C ARG A 87 -15.17 2.71 -12.04
N VAL A 88 -13.86 2.79 -11.81
CA VAL A 88 -12.95 3.63 -12.60
C VAL A 88 -11.92 2.72 -13.27
N ALA A 89 -11.75 2.84 -14.58
CA ALA A 89 -10.69 2.14 -15.31
C ALA A 89 -9.46 3.03 -15.42
N LEU A 90 -8.30 2.46 -15.09
CA LEU A 90 -7.00 3.10 -15.27
C LEU A 90 -6.26 2.37 -16.39
N MET A 91 -5.94 3.10 -17.47
CA MET A 91 -5.18 2.58 -18.62
C MET A 91 -4.10 3.60 -18.98
N MET A 92 -2.98 3.51 -18.27
CA MET A 92 -1.85 4.42 -18.46
C MET A 92 -0.53 3.71 -18.10
N PRO A 93 0.61 4.11 -18.68
CA PRO A 93 1.92 3.64 -18.23
C PRO A 93 2.25 4.20 -16.84
N ASN A 94 3.36 3.70 -16.25
CA ASN A 94 3.85 4.19 -14.97
C ASN A 94 4.53 5.54 -15.14
N LEU A 95 3.80 6.59 -14.91
CA LEU A 95 4.23 8.00 -14.97
C LEU A 95 3.87 8.71 -13.66
N LEU A 96 4.37 9.96 -13.50
CA LEU A 96 4.04 10.79 -12.34
C LEU A 96 2.60 11.36 -12.38
N GLN A 97 1.95 11.33 -13.53
CA GLN A 97 0.56 11.73 -13.70
C GLN A 97 -0.40 10.73 -13.09
#